data_a91b4b6eeb874671bca87600ea67d396
#
_entry.id   a91b4b6eeb874671bca87600ea67d396
#
_cell.length_a   1.000
_cell.length_b   1.000
_cell.length_c   1.000
_cell.angle_alpha   90.00
_cell.angle_beta   90.00
_cell.angle_gamma   90.00
#
_symmetry.space_group_name_H-M   'P 1'
#
loop_
_entity.id
_entity.type
_entity.pdbx_description
1 polymer ?
#
loop_
_entity_poly.entity_id
_entity_poly.type
_entity_poly.pdbx_seq_one_letter_code
_entity_poly.pdbx_strand_id
1 'polypeptide(L)'
;MRKKSSFYDNKVVIKPWGYEYTIYRHLNKLSVTFLKINNNHRTSLHCHPKKKTGFIVIDGKAKIQLGLYKENSEYFSSPSKLMIRTGLFHSIKGVSKNGVSALEFETPMDKHDLVRFKDDYGRRKKPYEGKNYSKKIGENFIRFKKPLFGKDQFYKIGKSKVFIEVHKNFKKIINKKNSTIFAILGGKIVDGRGRNIISYGDIIKTGTLKKLSQVFKIKDKLIVLRVLK
;
A
#
# COMPACT_ATOMS: atom_id res chain seq x y z
N MET A 1 23.89 -5.11 15.83
CA MET A 1 22.72 -4.26 16.17
C MET A 1 21.45 -5.09 16.20
N ARG A 2 20.83 -5.30 17.37
CA ARG A 2 19.52 -5.95 17.47
C ARG A 2 18.47 -5.05 16.80
N LYS A 3 17.77 -5.55 15.76
CA LYS A 3 16.62 -4.86 15.16
C LYS A 3 15.58 -4.67 16.25
N LYS A 4 15.26 -3.41 16.63
CA LYS A 4 14.06 -3.11 17.42
C LYS A 4 12.87 -3.64 16.63
N SER A 5 12.19 -4.70 17.12
CA SER A 5 10.95 -5.18 16.51
C SER A 5 9.92 -4.04 16.58
N SER A 6 9.31 -3.70 15.46
CA SER A 6 8.21 -2.74 15.45
C SER A 6 7.02 -3.35 16.21
N PHE A 7 6.27 -2.53 16.94
CA PHE A 7 5.03 -2.94 17.62
C PHE A 7 4.04 -3.64 16.65
N TYR A 8 4.09 -3.31 15.37
CA TYR A 8 3.26 -3.89 14.30
C TYR A 8 3.73 -5.25 13.79
N ASP A 9 4.91 -5.72 14.22
CA ASP A 9 5.43 -7.00 13.76
C ASP A 9 4.58 -8.16 14.31
N ASN A 10 4.02 -8.97 13.42
CA ASN A 10 3.20 -10.13 13.73
C ASN A 10 1.92 -9.83 14.55
N LYS A 11 1.37 -8.63 14.44
CA LYS A 11 0.14 -8.23 15.13
C LYS A 11 -0.90 -7.68 14.17
N VAL A 12 -2.16 -7.95 14.49
CA VAL A 12 -3.31 -7.23 13.97
C VAL A 12 -3.63 -6.12 14.96
N VAL A 13 -3.69 -4.89 14.48
CA VAL A 13 -4.03 -3.71 15.29
C VAL A 13 -5.49 -3.35 15.04
N ILE A 14 -6.29 -3.41 16.10
CA ILE A 14 -7.71 -3.06 16.06
C ILE A 14 -7.83 -1.54 16.12
N LYS A 15 -8.58 -0.99 15.22
CA LYS A 15 -8.88 0.45 15.12
C LYS A 15 -10.38 0.68 15.22
N PRO A 16 -10.83 1.86 15.63
CA PRO A 16 -12.28 2.16 15.67
C PRO A 16 -12.96 2.04 14.30
N TRP A 17 -12.20 2.16 13.23
CA TRP A 17 -12.69 2.05 11.86
C TRP A 17 -12.55 0.63 11.26
N GLY A 18 -11.97 -0.33 11.99
CA GLY A 18 -11.73 -1.70 11.51
C GLY A 18 -10.42 -2.27 12.05
N TYR A 19 -9.53 -2.71 11.17
CA TYR A 19 -8.22 -3.21 11.59
C TYR A 19 -7.16 -3.06 10.50
N GLU A 20 -5.91 -3.16 10.94
CA GLU A 20 -4.75 -3.14 10.06
C GLU A 20 -3.67 -4.13 10.53
N TYR A 21 -2.85 -4.58 9.60
CA TYR A 21 -1.65 -5.36 9.92
C TYR A 21 -0.62 -5.27 8.78
N THR A 22 0.66 -5.45 9.11
CA THR A 22 1.73 -5.49 8.11
C THR A 22 1.65 -6.81 7.35
N ILE A 23 1.28 -6.76 6.06
CA ILE A 23 1.18 -7.92 5.18
C ILE A 23 2.52 -8.25 4.49
N TYR A 24 3.39 -7.23 4.27
CA TYR A 24 4.71 -7.38 3.67
C TYR A 24 5.65 -6.27 4.13
N ARG A 25 6.94 -6.60 4.19
CA ARG A 25 8.00 -5.64 4.49
C ARG A 25 9.23 -5.95 3.66
N HIS A 26 9.87 -4.92 3.11
CA HIS A 26 11.13 -5.03 2.43
C HIS A 26 12.19 -4.15 3.09
N LEU A 27 13.09 -4.77 3.88
CA LEU A 27 14.09 -4.07 4.69
C LEU A 27 13.43 -2.95 5.53
N ASN A 28 14.12 -1.82 5.69
CA ASN A 28 13.54 -0.62 6.31
C ASN A 28 13.04 0.40 5.25
N LYS A 29 12.89 -0.05 3.99
CA LYS A 29 12.59 0.82 2.86
C LYS A 29 11.11 0.88 2.52
N LEU A 30 10.39 -0.22 2.71
CA LEU A 30 8.97 -0.33 2.36
C LEU A 30 8.23 -1.16 3.41
N SER A 31 7.09 -0.66 3.85
CA SER A 31 6.03 -1.42 4.52
C SER A 31 4.80 -1.48 3.62
N VAL A 32 4.16 -2.64 3.54
CA VAL A 32 2.82 -2.78 2.98
C VAL A 32 1.89 -3.19 4.11
N THR A 33 0.91 -2.35 4.38
CA THR A 33 -0.10 -2.56 5.42
C THR A 33 -1.43 -2.92 4.77
N PHE A 34 -2.04 -4.02 5.22
CA PHE A 34 -3.42 -4.33 4.88
C PHE A 34 -4.35 -3.54 5.79
N LEU A 35 -5.32 -2.84 5.20
CA LEU A 35 -6.35 -2.09 5.89
C LEU A 35 -7.70 -2.73 5.60
N LYS A 36 -8.48 -3.06 6.65
CA LYS A 36 -9.91 -3.34 6.55
C LYS A 36 -10.67 -2.21 7.22
N ILE A 37 -11.42 -1.45 6.43
CA ILE A 37 -12.22 -0.33 6.92
C ILE A 37 -13.70 -0.71 6.80
N ASN A 38 -14.40 -0.68 7.91
CA ASN A 38 -15.82 -1.06 8.00
C ASN A 38 -16.70 -0.08 7.20
N ASN A 39 -17.91 -0.52 6.86
CA ASN A 39 -18.88 0.33 6.19
C ASN A 39 -19.15 1.60 7.01
N ASN A 40 -19.18 2.75 6.34
CA ASN A 40 -19.38 4.08 6.93
C ASN A 40 -18.31 4.55 7.92
N HIS A 41 -17.29 3.75 8.23
CA HIS A 41 -16.16 4.15 9.04
C HIS A 41 -15.04 4.75 8.17
N ARG A 42 -14.18 5.57 8.78
CA ARG A 42 -13.04 6.18 8.08
C ARG A 42 -11.80 6.29 8.96
N THR A 43 -10.63 6.33 8.35
CA THR A 43 -9.39 6.69 9.03
C THR A 43 -9.44 8.15 9.48
N SER A 44 -8.55 8.56 10.38
CA SER A 44 -8.36 10.00 10.68
C SER A 44 -7.99 10.76 9.41
N LEU A 45 -8.30 12.06 9.38
CA LEU A 45 -7.71 12.97 8.41
C LEU A 45 -6.31 13.32 8.91
N HIS A 46 -5.29 12.84 8.21
CA HIS A 46 -3.88 12.95 8.62
C HIS A 46 -2.97 13.09 7.42
N CYS A 47 -1.73 13.50 7.64
CA CYS A 47 -0.68 13.48 6.63
C CYS A 47 0.59 12.80 7.16
N HIS A 48 1.48 12.51 6.24
CA HIS A 48 2.80 11.97 6.50
C HIS A 48 3.85 12.99 6.01
N PRO A 49 4.52 13.73 6.92
CA PRO A 49 5.48 14.77 6.55
C PRO A 49 6.72 14.27 5.79
N LYS A 50 7.15 13.04 6.03
CA LYS A 50 8.41 12.50 5.51
C LYS A 50 8.24 11.35 4.52
N LYS A 51 7.18 10.54 4.67
CA LYS A 51 6.99 9.37 3.82
C LYS A 51 6.01 9.61 2.67
N LYS A 52 6.29 8.99 1.56
CA LYS A 52 5.37 8.81 0.44
C LYS A 52 4.43 7.65 0.74
N THR A 53 3.16 7.82 0.47
CA THR A 53 2.14 6.80 0.69
C THR A 53 1.41 6.47 -0.62
N GLY A 54 1.15 5.19 -0.85
CA GLY A 54 0.34 4.75 -1.96
C GLY A 54 -0.75 3.78 -1.50
N PHE A 55 -1.89 3.77 -2.17
CA PHE A 55 -2.99 2.86 -1.90
C PHE A 55 -3.39 2.06 -3.13
N ILE A 56 -3.69 0.78 -2.92
CA ILE A 56 -4.45 -0.05 -3.86
C ILE A 56 -5.71 -0.52 -3.14
N VAL A 57 -6.87 -0.08 -3.61
CA VAL A 57 -8.16 -0.64 -3.19
C VAL A 57 -8.30 -2.01 -3.85
N ILE A 58 -8.35 -3.07 -3.06
CA ILE A 58 -8.36 -4.46 -3.53
C ILE A 58 -9.71 -5.16 -3.40
N ASP A 59 -10.59 -4.62 -2.54
CA ASP A 59 -11.97 -5.10 -2.44
C ASP A 59 -12.89 -3.97 -1.96
N GLY A 60 -14.11 -3.93 -2.49
CA GLY A 60 -15.10 -2.92 -2.15
C GLY A 60 -14.88 -1.56 -2.83
N LYS A 61 -15.45 -0.51 -2.22
CA LYS A 61 -15.38 0.88 -2.70
C LYS A 61 -15.02 1.81 -1.54
N ALA A 62 -14.08 2.70 -1.78
CA ALA A 62 -13.64 3.73 -0.85
C ALA A 62 -14.08 5.12 -1.34
N LYS A 63 -14.37 6.04 -0.40
CA LYS A 63 -14.34 7.48 -0.63
C LYS A 63 -13.08 8.02 0.03
N ILE A 64 -12.19 8.63 -0.75
CA ILE A 64 -10.90 9.15 -0.27
C ILE A 64 -10.93 10.66 -0.35
N GLN A 65 -10.73 11.31 0.79
CA GLN A 65 -10.55 12.76 0.88
C GLN A 65 -9.06 13.08 0.69
N LEU A 66 -8.75 14.06 -0.14
CA LEU A 66 -7.41 14.60 -0.39
C LEU A 66 -7.37 16.09 -0.06
N GLY A 67 -6.51 16.48 0.89
CA GLY A 67 -6.49 17.84 1.43
C GLY A 67 -7.46 18.01 2.60
N LEU A 68 -7.56 19.25 3.06
CA LEU A 68 -8.31 19.61 4.29
C LEU A 68 -9.82 19.70 4.06
N TYR A 69 -10.24 19.96 2.83
CA TYR A 69 -11.63 20.20 2.48
C TYR A 69 -12.34 18.90 2.06
N LYS A 70 -13.57 18.70 2.56
CA LYS A 70 -14.37 17.49 2.29
C LYS A 70 -14.80 17.36 0.82
N GLU A 71 -14.90 18.45 0.12
CA GLU A 71 -15.26 18.55 -1.31
C GLU A 71 -14.20 17.84 -2.16
N ASN A 72 -12.94 17.86 -1.73
CA ASN A 72 -11.84 17.17 -2.39
C ASN A 72 -11.86 15.66 -2.09
N SER A 73 -12.99 15.03 -2.36
CA SER A 73 -13.16 13.60 -2.13
C SER A 73 -13.56 12.89 -3.42
N GLU A 74 -12.89 11.76 -3.68
CA GLU A 74 -13.14 10.94 -4.85
C GLU A 74 -13.48 9.49 -4.46
N TYR A 75 -14.20 8.80 -5.37
CA TYR A 75 -14.56 7.40 -5.18
C TYR A 75 -13.60 6.47 -5.92
N PHE A 76 -13.13 5.46 -5.22
CA PHE A 76 -12.22 4.43 -5.71
C PHE A 76 -12.86 3.05 -5.58
N SER A 77 -13.19 2.43 -6.69
CA SER A 77 -13.69 1.04 -6.74
C SER A 77 -12.56 0.06 -7.00
N SER A 78 -12.61 -1.12 -6.38
CA SER A 78 -11.62 -2.18 -6.58
C SER A 78 -11.66 -2.76 -8.01
N PRO A 79 -10.49 -3.02 -8.67
CA PRO A 79 -9.17 -2.59 -8.28
C PRO A 79 -8.87 -1.15 -8.73
N SER A 80 -8.37 -0.32 -7.85
CA SER A 80 -7.94 1.04 -8.17
C SER A 80 -6.72 1.44 -7.35
N LYS A 81 -6.01 2.49 -7.81
CA LYS A 81 -4.79 2.96 -7.17
C LYS A 81 -4.78 4.46 -6.95
N LEU A 82 -4.05 4.87 -5.93
CA LEU A 82 -3.77 6.26 -5.63
C LEU A 82 -2.35 6.39 -5.08
N MET A 83 -1.64 7.46 -5.49
CA MET A 83 -0.37 7.88 -4.87
C MET A 83 -0.59 9.21 -4.15
N ILE A 84 -0.12 9.29 -2.91
CA ILE A 84 -0.23 10.47 -2.06
C ILE A 84 1.18 11.00 -1.79
N ARG A 85 1.41 12.27 -2.12
CA ARG A 85 2.68 12.95 -1.84
C ARG A 85 2.85 13.20 -0.36
N THR A 86 4.08 13.39 0.08
CA THR A 86 4.41 13.81 1.44
C THR A 86 3.66 15.10 1.80
N GLY A 87 3.20 15.19 3.06
CA GLY A 87 2.49 16.35 3.58
C GLY A 87 1.04 16.52 3.15
N LEU A 88 0.53 15.74 2.18
CA LEU A 88 -0.86 15.84 1.76
C LEU A 88 -1.79 15.14 2.76
N PHE A 89 -2.70 15.90 3.36
CA PHE A 89 -3.73 15.37 4.24
C PHE A 89 -4.68 14.45 3.48
N HIS A 90 -5.02 13.32 4.10
CA HIS A 90 -5.92 12.33 3.50
C HIS A 90 -6.67 11.52 4.54
N SER A 91 -7.84 11.01 4.15
CA SER A 91 -8.59 10.00 4.90
C SER A 91 -9.31 9.05 3.94
N ILE A 92 -9.53 7.81 4.37
CA ILE A 92 -10.21 6.78 3.59
C ILE A 92 -11.46 6.35 4.33
N LYS A 93 -12.61 6.41 3.67
CA LYS A 93 -13.90 5.93 4.15
C LYS A 93 -14.35 4.70 3.38
N GLY A 94 -14.76 3.63 4.08
CA GLY A 94 -15.42 2.48 3.48
C GLY A 94 -16.88 2.82 3.15
N VAL A 95 -17.30 2.60 1.88
CA VAL A 95 -18.67 2.92 1.43
C VAL A 95 -19.44 1.73 0.90
N SER A 96 -18.81 0.57 0.74
CA SER A 96 -19.49 -0.68 0.40
C SER A 96 -20.11 -1.32 1.63
N LYS A 97 -21.20 -2.08 1.46
CA LYS A 97 -21.91 -2.82 2.54
C LYS A 97 -20.92 -3.60 3.44
N ASN A 98 -19.94 -4.28 2.85
CA ASN A 98 -18.93 -5.04 3.59
C ASN A 98 -17.64 -4.23 3.86
N GLY A 99 -17.73 -2.88 3.81
CA GLY A 99 -16.57 -2.00 3.94
C GLY A 99 -15.62 -2.08 2.74
N VAL A 100 -14.36 -1.71 2.97
CA VAL A 100 -13.31 -1.72 1.95
C VAL A 100 -12.06 -2.40 2.48
N SER A 101 -11.35 -3.10 1.59
CA SER A 101 -10.00 -3.59 1.84
C SER A 101 -9.01 -2.89 0.93
N ALA A 102 -7.92 -2.40 1.50
CA ALA A 102 -6.87 -1.71 0.77
C ALA A 102 -5.48 -2.17 1.22
N LEU A 103 -4.51 -2.03 0.32
CA LEU A 103 -3.09 -2.14 0.62
C LEU A 103 -2.50 -0.73 0.66
N GLU A 104 -1.89 -0.37 1.78
CA GLU A 104 -1.16 0.88 1.96
C GLU A 104 0.35 0.61 1.85
N PHE A 105 1.01 1.34 0.96
CA PHE A 105 2.45 1.27 0.70
C PHE A 105 3.11 2.50 1.31
N GLU A 106 4.02 2.32 2.27
CA GLU A 106 4.69 3.40 2.99
C GLU A 106 6.19 3.36 2.73
N THR A 107 6.77 4.47 2.28
CA THR A 107 8.20 4.61 1.96
C THR A 107 8.75 5.97 2.39
N PRO A 108 9.79 6.04 3.26
CA PRO A 108 10.36 4.95 4.06
C PRO A 108 9.37 4.42 5.12
N MET A 109 9.68 3.29 5.71
CA MET A 109 8.86 2.72 6.78
C MET A 109 9.09 3.47 8.09
N ASP A 110 8.15 4.33 8.46
CA ASP A 110 8.13 5.03 9.75
C ASP A 110 6.68 5.16 10.24
N LYS A 111 6.32 4.44 11.30
CA LYS A 111 4.97 4.49 11.88
C LYS A 111 4.72 5.73 12.75
N HIS A 112 5.78 6.45 13.13
CA HIS A 112 5.68 7.68 13.90
C HIS A 112 5.51 8.92 13.01
N ASP A 113 5.78 8.81 11.71
CA ASP A 113 5.60 9.88 10.73
C ASP A 113 4.11 10.08 10.40
N LEU A 114 3.39 10.72 11.32
CA LEU A 114 1.95 10.94 11.21
C LEU A 114 1.54 12.21 11.97
N VAL A 115 0.95 13.17 11.25
CA VAL A 115 0.32 14.37 11.82
C VAL A 115 -1.19 14.26 11.61
N ARG A 116 -1.94 14.19 12.71
CA ARG A 116 -3.40 14.01 12.68
C ARG A 116 -4.09 15.35 12.83
N PHE A 117 -4.87 15.75 11.82
CA PHE A 117 -5.64 17.00 11.81
C PHE A 117 -7.02 16.80 12.43
N LYS A 118 -7.78 15.80 11.95
CA LYS A 118 -9.13 15.49 12.44
C LYS A 118 -9.30 13.99 12.66
N ASP A 119 -10.01 13.63 13.71
CA ASP A 119 -10.30 12.27 14.06
C ASP A 119 -11.70 12.15 14.70
N ASP A 120 -12.54 11.28 14.15
CA ASP A 120 -13.92 11.10 14.61
C ASP A 120 -14.00 10.24 15.88
N TYR A 121 -12.86 9.71 16.39
CA TYR A 121 -12.80 8.74 17.47
C TYR A 121 -12.01 9.24 18.70
N GLY A 122 -11.71 10.54 18.75
CA GLY A 122 -11.04 11.14 19.91
C GLY A 122 -9.56 10.76 20.07
N ARG A 123 -8.86 10.28 19.01
CA ARG A 123 -7.48 9.80 19.08
C ARG A 123 -6.41 10.91 18.95
N ARG A 124 -6.79 12.19 18.98
CA ARG A 124 -5.87 13.30 18.72
C ARG A 124 -4.61 13.26 19.59
N LYS A 125 -4.72 12.75 20.84
CA LYS A 125 -3.61 12.67 21.81
C LYS A 125 -3.40 11.26 22.39
N LYS A 126 -4.11 10.23 21.90
CA LYS A 126 -4.01 8.87 22.45
C LYS A 126 -3.45 7.90 21.39
N PRO A 127 -2.38 7.18 21.69
CA PRO A 127 -1.92 6.10 20.82
C PRO A 127 -2.92 4.94 20.91
N TYR A 128 -3.46 4.51 19.78
CA TYR A 128 -4.32 3.31 19.64
C TYR A 128 -3.51 2.05 19.36
N GLU A 129 -2.28 2.03 19.80
CA GLU A 129 -1.31 1.00 19.46
C GLU A 129 -0.84 0.23 20.70
N GLY A 130 -1.54 0.43 21.83
CA GLY A 130 -1.29 -0.28 23.09
C GLY A 130 -1.63 -1.77 23.03
N LYS A 131 -1.15 -2.54 24.01
CA LYS A 131 -1.38 -3.99 24.12
C LYS A 131 -2.87 -4.35 24.01
N ASN A 132 -3.77 -3.51 24.52
CA ASN A 132 -5.22 -3.73 24.53
C ASN A 132 -5.89 -3.66 23.15
N TYR A 133 -5.22 -3.07 22.15
CA TYR A 133 -5.74 -2.89 20.79
C TYR A 133 -5.01 -3.76 19.75
N SER A 134 -4.19 -4.69 20.18
CA SER A 134 -3.46 -5.56 19.29
C SER A 134 -3.61 -7.03 19.67
N LYS A 135 -3.77 -7.88 18.63
CA LYS A 135 -3.81 -9.33 18.76
C LYS A 135 -2.68 -9.96 17.97
N LYS A 136 -2.17 -11.10 18.41
CA LYS A 136 -1.24 -11.88 17.59
C LYS A 136 -1.92 -12.23 16.25
N ILE A 137 -1.20 -12.09 15.14
CA ILE A 137 -1.74 -12.45 13.84
C ILE A 137 -1.94 -13.96 13.76
N GLY A 138 -3.17 -14.38 13.42
CA GLY A 138 -3.50 -15.80 13.24
C GLY A 138 -3.20 -16.27 11.81
N GLU A 139 -3.33 -17.58 11.59
CA GLU A 139 -3.06 -18.22 10.29
C GLU A 139 -4.03 -17.79 9.18
N ASN A 140 -5.23 -17.36 9.55
CA ASN A 140 -6.25 -16.86 8.60
C ASN A 140 -5.91 -15.50 7.98
N PHE A 141 -4.85 -14.83 8.43
CA PHE A 141 -4.41 -13.55 7.87
C PHE A 141 -3.38 -13.77 6.78
N ILE A 142 -3.66 -13.26 5.58
CA ILE A 142 -2.77 -13.35 4.43
C ILE A 142 -1.49 -12.57 4.72
N ARG A 143 -0.35 -13.23 4.50
CA ARG A 143 0.99 -12.60 4.55
C ARG A 143 1.75 -12.95 3.28
N PHE A 144 2.31 -11.95 2.64
CA PHE A 144 3.11 -12.19 1.45
C PHE A 144 4.46 -12.80 1.80
N LYS A 145 4.77 -13.92 1.17
CA LYS A 145 6.06 -14.59 1.33
C LYS A 145 7.18 -13.80 0.66
N LYS A 146 8.43 -14.10 1.03
CA LYS A 146 9.61 -13.51 0.37
C LYS A 146 9.60 -13.86 -1.12
N PRO A 147 9.71 -12.86 -2.02
CA PRO A 147 9.71 -13.10 -3.46
C PRO A 147 10.94 -13.87 -3.91
N LEU A 148 10.74 -14.85 -4.79
CA LEU A 148 11.81 -15.65 -5.39
C LEU A 148 11.74 -15.52 -6.91
N PHE A 149 12.89 -15.42 -7.57
CA PHE A 149 12.96 -15.40 -9.03
C PHE A 149 12.45 -16.70 -9.62
N GLY A 150 11.61 -16.62 -10.66
CA GLY A 150 11.03 -17.79 -11.32
C GLY A 150 9.86 -18.45 -10.58
N LYS A 151 9.47 -17.94 -9.40
CA LYS A 151 8.32 -18.44 -8.62
C LYS A 151 7.35 -17.30 -8.33
N ASP A 152 6.31 -17.20 -9.14
CA ASP A 152 5.22 -16.27 -8.90
C ASP A 152 4.37 -16.75 -7.72
N GLN A 153 4.00 -15.82 -6.84
CA GLN A 153 3.09 -16.11 -5.74
C GLN A 153 1.71 -15.55 -6.07
N PHE A 154 0.68 -16.30 -5.72
CA PHE A 154 -0.71 -15.92 -5.96
C PHE A 154 -1.48 -15.84 -4.64
N TYR A 155 -2.27 -14.78 -4.50
CA TYR A 155 -3.17 -14.55 -3.38
C TYR A 155 -4.52 -14.06 -3.90
N LYS A 156 -5.61 -14.57 -3.35
CA LYS A 156 -6.97 -14.05 -3.58
C LYS A 156 -7.37 -13.20 -2.38
N ILE A 157 -7.70 -11.93 -2.61
CA ILE A 157 -8.15 -11.00 -1.55
C ILE A 157 -9.45 -10.35 -2.02
N GLY A 158 -10.56 -10.73 -1.40
CA GLY A 158 -11.89 -10.35 -1.88
C GLY A 158 -12.09 -10.78 -3.33
N LYS A 159 -12.42 -9.84 -4.21
CA LYS A 159 -12.58 -10.07 -5.65
C LYS A 159 -11.30 -9.87 -6.47
N SER A 160 -10.21 -9.43 -5.85
CA SER A 160 -8.95 -9.17 -6.53
C SER A 160 -8.00 -10.37 -6.50
N LYS A 161 -7.28 -10.56 -7.61
CA LYS A 161 -6.17 -11.48 -7.75
C LYS A 161 -4.87 -10.71 -7.58
N VAL A 162 -4.05 -11.09 -6.61
CA VAL A 162 -2.78 -10.44 -6.28
C VAL A 162 -1.64 -11.40 -6.55
N PHE A 163 -0.64 -10.94 -7.30
CA PHE A 163 0.56 -11.72 -7.63
C PHE A 163 1.80 -10.99 -7.12
N ILE A 164 2.77 -11.74 -6.60
CA ILE A 164 4.10 -11.23 -6.30
C ILE A 164 5.06 -11.86 -7.30
N GLU A 165 5.72 -11.02 -8.08
CA GLU A 165 6.54 -11.44 -9.23
C GLU A 165 7.91 -10.78 -9.17
N VAL A 166 8.93 -11.44 -9.75
CA VAL A 166 10.30 -10.91 -9.88
C VAL A 166 10.70 -10.89 -11.35
N HIS A 167 11.06 -9.71 -11.85
CA HIS A 167 11.41 -9.48 -13.25
C HIS A 167 12.81 -8.90 -13.41
N LYS A 168 13.59 -9.40 -14.36
CA LYS A 168 14.89 -8.82 -14.79
C LYS A 168 14.74 -7.82 -15.94
N ASN A 169 13.63 -7.90 -16.69
CA ASN A 169 13.32 -7.01 -17.82
C ASN A 169 11.81 -6.76 -17.90
N PHE A 170 11.41 -5.88 -18.81
CA PHE A 170 10.02 -5.47 -18.96
C PHE A 170 9.13 -6.45 -19.74
N LYS A 171 9.69 -7.44 -20.49
CA LYS A 171 8.92 -8.29 -21.42
C LYS A 171 7.59 -8.81 -20.84
N LYS A 172 7.65 -9.51 -19.70
CA LYS A 172 6.44 -10.08 -19.07
C LYS A 172 5.51 -9.03 -18.45
N ILE A 173 6.03 -7.87 -18.06
CA ILE A 173 5.26 -6.79 -17.43
C ILE A 173 4.42 -6.05 -18.48
N ILE A 174 5.05 -5.65 -19.60
CA ILE A 174 4.40 -4.84 -20.64
C ILE A 174 3.37 -5.61 -21.48
N ASN A 175 3.42 -6.93 -21.47
CA ASN A 175 2.43 -7.79 -22.15
C ASN A 175 1.10 -7.93 -21.37
N LYS A 176 0.95 -7.26 -20.22
CA LYS A 176 -0.32 -7.24 -19.47
C LYS A 176 -1.26 -6.15 -20.00
N LYS A 177 -2.56 -6.26 -19.65
CA LYS A 177 -3.56 -5.23 -19.99
C LYS A 177 -3.11 -3.85 -19.45
N ASN A 178 -3.34 -2.78 -20.19
CA ASN A 178 -2.89 -1.43 -19.82
C ASN A 178 -3.41 -0.95 -18.45
N SER A 179 -4.59 -1.44 -18.04
CA SER A 179 -5.21 -1.14 -16.74
C SER A 179 -4.65 -1.93 -15.57
N THR A 180 -3.81 -2.96 -15.81
CA THR A 180 -3.20 -3.75 -14.73
C THR A 180 -2.36 -2.86 -13.82
N ILE A 181 -2.55 -3.01 -12.51
CA ILE A 181 -1.87 -2.21 -11.48
C ILE A 181 -0.65 -2.96 -10.99
N PHE A 182 0.48 -2.26 -10.89
CA PHE A 182 1.72 -2.74 -10.30
C PHE A 182 2.16 -1.83 -9.17
N ALA A 183 2.57 -2.40 -8.05
CA ALA A 183 3.29 -1.70 -6.99
C ALA A 183 4.72 -2.26 -6.90
N ILE A 184 5.70 -1.37 -6.73
CA ILE A 184 7.10 -1.75 -6.63
C ILE A 184 7.43 -2.14 -5.19
N LEU A 185 7.69 -3.41 -4.97
CA LEU A 185 8.11 -3.96 -3.68
C LEU A 185 9.62 -3.96 -3.49
N GLY A 186 10.39 -3.94 -4.58
CA GLY A 186 11.84 -3.97 -4.54
C GLY A 186 12.46 -3.69 -5.91
N GLY A 187 13.71 -3.23 -5.90
CA GLY A 187 14.40 -2.85 -7.13
C GLY A 187 14.06 -1.43 -7.61
N LYS A 188 14.51 -1.07 -8.80
CA LYS A 188 14.42 0.28 -9.35
C LYS A 188 14.31 0.25 -10.86
N ILE A 189 13.64 1.26 -11.42
CA ILE A 189 13.74 1.63 -12.83
C ILE A 189 14.59 2.90 -12.89
N VAL A 190 15.61 2.90 -13.72
CA VAL A 190 16.61 3.96 -13.79
C VAL A 190 16.78 4.50 -15.22
N ASP A 191 17.22 5.76 -15.32
CA ASP A 191 17.65 6.36 -16.59
C ASP A 191 19.07 5.92 -16.99
N GLY A 192 19.55 6.45 -18.12
CA GLY A 192 20.90 6.17 -18.63
C GLY A 192 22.03 6.60 -17.70
N ARG A 193 21.78 7.56 -16.80
CA ARG A 193 22.73 8.06 -15.78
C ARG A 193 22.59 7.33 -14.43
N GLY A 194 21.73 6.33 -14.34
CA GLY A 194 21.49 5.56 -13.11
C GLY A 194 20.59 6.23 -12.07
N ARG A 195 19.95 7.36 -12.40
CA ARG A 195 19.03 8.06 -11.50
C ARG A 195 17.71 7.27 -11.39
N ASN A 196 17.16 7.21 -10.19
CA ASN A 196 15.91 6.50 -9.94
C ASN A 196 14.72 7.26 -10.52
N ILE A 197 13.98 6.59 -11.41
CA ILE A 197 12.72 7.09 -11.98
C ILE A 197 11.52 6.51 -11.22
N ILE A 198 11.58 5.21 -10.97
CA ILE A 198 10.57 4.46 -10.20
C ILE A 198 11.28 3.61 -9.15
N SER A 199 10.74 3.56 -7.94
CA SER A 199 11.36 2.85 -6.82
C SER A 199 10.33 2.30 -5.84
N TYR A 200 10.78 1.86 -4.68
CA TYR A 200 9.94 1.28 -3.62
C TYR A 200 8.67 2.08 -3.36
N GLY A 201 7.54 1.39 -3.28
CA GLY A 201 6.23 1.96 -2.94
C GLY A 201 5.54 2.70 -4.08
N ASP A 202 6.18 2.90 -5.26
CA ASP A 202 5.50 3.46 -6.41
C ASP A 202 4.46 2.51 -6.96
N ILE A 203 3.27 3.05 -7.32
CA ILE A 203 2.16 2.29 -7.87
C ILE A 203 1.82 2.85 -9.25
N ILE A 204 1.93 2.01 -10.27
CA ILE A 204 1.82 2.39 -11.67
C ILE A 204 0.95 1.40 -12.46
N LYS A 205 0.41 1.82 -13.59
CA LYS A 205 -0.31 0.95 -14.53
C LYS A 205 0.60 0.45 -15.63
N THR A 206 0.28 -0.70 -16.24
CA THR A 206 1.02 -1.25 -17.40
C THR A 206 1.21 -0.22 -18.50
N GLY A 207 0.20 0.59 -18.83
CA GLY A 207 0.33 1.61 -19.87
C GLY A 207 1.46 2.61 -19.60
N THR A 208 1.67 3.01 -18.33
CA THR A 208 2.82 3.83 -17.93
C THR A 208 4.13 3.06 -18.04
N LEU A 209 4.15 1.78 -17.57
CA LEU A 209 5.35 0.95 -17.68
C LEU A 209 5.78 0.70 -19.12
N LYS A 210 4.83 0.55 -20.05
CA LYS A 210 5.13 0.46 -21.51
C LYS A 210 5.87 1.69 -22.01
N LYS A 211 5.41 2.90 -21.65
CA LYS A 211 6.09 4.15 -22.02
C LYS A 211 7.49 4.24 -21.40
N LEU A 212 7.61 3.91 -20.11
CA LEU A 212 8.88 3.93 -19.40
C LEU A 212 9.89 2.92 -19.97
N SER A 213 9.44 1.74 -20.40
CA SER A 213 10.32 0.70 -20.95
C SER A 213 11.00 1.06 -22.27
N GLN A 214 10.54 2.10 -22.96
CA GLN A 214 11.16 2.61 -24.19
C GLN A 214 12.42 3.44 -23.92
N VAL A 215 12.54 4.03 -22.73
CA VAL A 215 13.59 4.99 -22.39
C VAL A 215 14.45 4.52 -21.21
N PHE A 216 13.85 3.78 -20.28
CA PHE A 216 14.46 3.40 -19.01
C PHE A 216 14.66 1.90 -18.89
N LYS A 217 15.52 1.47 -17.97
CA LYS A 217 15.84 0.06 -17.74
C LYS A 217 15.62 -0.35 -16.28
N ILE A 218 15.34 -1.62 -16.07
CA ILE A 218 15.33 -2.23 -14.73
C ILE A 218 16.79 -2.38 -14.28
N LYS A 219 17.12 -1.83 -13.10
CA LYS A 219 18.42 -2.05 -12.47
C LYS A 219 18.37 -3.36 -11.69
N ASP A 220 19.17 -4.34 -12.11
CA ASP A 220 19.29 -5.70 -11.56
C ASP A 220 17.98 -6.51 -11.67
N LYS A 221 17.06 -6.33 -10.74
CA LYS A 221 15.74 -6.98 -10.72
C LYS A 221 14.68 -6.07 -10.11
N LEU A 222 13.45 -6.25 -10.57
CA LEU A 222 12.28 -5.56 -10.07
C LEU A 222 11.36 -6.57 -9.39
N ILE A 223 11.01 -6.33 -8.13
CA ILE A 223 10.01 -7.10 -7.38
C ILE A 223 8.72 -6.28 -7.43
N VAL A 224 7.66 -6.89 -7.93
CA VAL A 224 6.37 -6.22 -8.10
C VAL A 224 5.23 -6.99 -7.44
N LEU A 225 4.27 -6.22 -6.94
CA LEU A 225 2.94 -6.71 -6.63
C LEU A 225 2.03 -6.30 -7.78
N ARG A 226 1.37 -7.28 -8.42
CA ARG A 226 0.44 -7.07 -9.52
C ARG A 226 -0.98 -7.37 -9.09
N VAL A 227 -1.92 -6.46 -9.40
CA VAL A 227 -3.33 -6.61 -9.04
C VAL A 227 -4.20 -6.63 -10.29
N LEU A 228 -5.11 -7.60 -10.32
CA LEU A 228 -6.18 -7.75 -11.31
C LEU A 228 -7.54 -7.88 -10.60
N LYS A 229 -8.59 -7.65 -11.37
CA LYS A 229 -9.96 -8.04 -11.02
C LYS A 229 -10.18 -9.53 -11.24
#